data_3ebc29a27335b39bdf508a0243addba9
#
_entry.id   3ebc29a27335b39bdf508a0243addba9
#
_cell.length_a   1.000
_cell.length_b   1.000
_cell.length_c   1.000
_cell.angle_alpha   90.00
_cell.angle_beta   90.00
_cell.angle_gamma   90.00
#
_symmetry.space_group_name_H-M   'P 1'
#
loop_
_entity.id
_entity.type
_entity.pdbx_description
1 polymer ?
#
loop_
_entity_poly.entity_id
_entity_poly.type
_entity_poly.pdbx_seq_one_letter_code
_entity_poly.pdbx_strand_id
1 'polypeptide(L)'
;MPPVSEALALPGAEETPAAYPALEREEVLQAARPVLGVVSSALGRPWRPRLDLAGETRALAIAQAHGHPDILSRVLAGRGVTHDTAAQYLDPTVRALMPEPFTIQGMEAAIARLVRAIEAGETIAIFGDYDVDGACSAALLASFLDAASCPRLIHIPDRIFEGYGPNVAAIEMLKEQGASLLVCVDCGTTSHDPLAHAKALGLDAIVIDHHQAPEVLPEAIVVNPNRLDDLSGLGQLCAAGVVMMVVVALNRALRERGFWPSSRPAPDLLAALDLVALATVADVAPLTGLNRAFVVKGLGAMRARARPGLTALLDCARLNEPPRPYHLGFLLGPRINAGGRIGDASLGAKLLLSTDPDEAARIAAELDRLNSERRLVE
;
A
#
# COMPACT_ATOMS: atom_id res chain seq x y z
N MET A 1 80.41 15.03 5.07
CA MET A 1 80.90 13.78 4.45
C MET A 1 79.89 12.72 4.53
N PRO A 2 79.75 11.97 3.54
CA PRO A 2 78.57 11.36 2.93
C PRO A 2 78.42 9.91 3.40
N PRO A 3 77.77 9.07 2.73
CA PRO A 3 76.64 9.14 1.80
C PRO A 3 75.72 7.92 1.78
N VAL A 4 74.80 8.03 0.84
CA VAL A 4 74.27 6.97 -0.05
C VAL A 4 73.51 5.79 0.64
N SER A 5 72.22 5.87 0.51
CA SER A 5 71.33 4.74 0.58
C SER A 5 71.11 4.22 -0.85
N GLU A 6 71.54 3.02 -1.12
CA GLU A 6 71.19 2.24 -2.31
C GLU A 6 69.74 1.82 -2.23
N ALA A 7 68.97 2.24 -3.24
CA ALA A 7 67.61 1.74 -3.46
C ALA A 7 67.69 0.32 -4.07
N LEU A 8 67.21 -0.67 -3.33
CA LEU A 8 66.93 -2.00 -3.87
C LEU A 8 65.74 -1.92 -4.83
N ALA A 9 66.00 -2.13 -6.09
CA ALA A 9 64.99 -2.35 -7.12
C ALA A 9 64.35 -3.74 -6.93
N LEU A 10 63.05 -3.78 -6.74
CA LEU A 10 62.27 -5.02 -6.80
C LEU A 10 61.99 -5.36 -8.28
N PRO A 11 62.22 -6.61 -8.69
CA PRO A 11 61.87 -7.08 -10.01
C PRO A 11 60.41 -7.54 -10.06
N GLY A 12 59.74 -7.29 -11.19
CA GLY A 12 58.54 -8.00 -11.60
C GLY A 12 57.27 -7.20 -11.41
N ALA A 13 56.95 -6.35 -12.40
CA ALA A 13 55.59 -6.00 -12.68
C ALA A 13 54.91 -7.28 -13.21
N GLU A 14 54.09 -7.93 -12.38
CA GLU A 14 53.18 -8.96 -12.83
C GLU A 14 52.19 -8.33 -13.84
N GLU A 15 52.15 -8.88 -15.04
CA GLU A 15 51.15 -8.57 -16.03
C GLU A 15 49.76 -8.78 -15.44
N THR A 16 49.01 -7.72 -15.32
CA THR A 16 47.58 -7.78 -14.98
C THR A 16 46.91 -8.67 -16.06
N PRO A 17 46.21 -9.75 -15.67
CA PRO A 17 45.54 -10.58 -16.64
C PRO A 17 44.55 -9.71 -17.43
N ALA A 18 44.60 -9.80 -18.73
CA ALA A 18 43.72 -9.08 -19.66
C ALA A 18 42.29 -9.25 -19.19
N ALA A 19 41.62 -8.11 -18.93
CA ALA A 19 40.19 -8.09 -18.59
C ALA A 19 39.46 -8.84 -19.71
N TYR A 20 38.79 -9.95 -19.38
CA TYR A 20 37.89 -10.62 -20.30
C TYR A 20 36.87 -9.61 -20.78
N PRO A 21 36.67 -9.46 -22.10
CA PRO A 21 35.65 -8.55 -22.60
C PRO A 21 34.32 -8.94 -21.99
N ALA A 22 33.66 -8.01 -21.31
CA ALA A 22 32.30 -8.19 -20.83
C ALA A 22 31.44 -8.42 -22.08
N LEU A 23 31.07 -9.68 -22.32
CA LEU A 23 30.11 -10.02 -23.35
C LEU A 23 28.88 -9.21 -23.10
N GLU A 24 28.45 -8.38 -24.04
CA GLU A 24 27.26 -7.58 -23.92
C GLU A 24 26.06 -8.51 -23.64
N ARG A 25 25.17 -8.07 -22.77
CA ARG A 25 24.00 -8.86 -22.31
C ARG A 25 23.17 -9.42 -23.46
N GLU A 26 23.20 -8.74 -24.62
CA GLU A 26 22.56 -9.19 -25.86
C GLU A 26 23.26 -10.39 -26.53
N GLU A 27 24.59 -10.49 -26.49
CA GLU A 27 25.32 -11.60 -27.09
C GLU A 27 25.09 -12.91 -26.30
N VAL A 28 25.06 -12.85 -24.98
CA VAL A 28 24.73 -14.01 -24.12
C VAL A 28 23.28 -14.47 -24.34
N LEU A 29 22.36 -13.53 -24.56
CA LEU A 29 20.96 -13.81 -24.87
C LEU A 29 20.75 -14.38 -26.28
N GLN A 30 21.63 -14.07 -27.24
CA GLN A 30 21.59 -14.63 -28.60
C GLN A 30 22.05 -16.10 -28.65
N ALA A 31 22.93 -16.52 -27.74
CA ALA A 31 23.49 -17.87 -27.70
C ALA A 31 22.54 -18.91 -27.03
N ALA A 32 21.48 -18.49 -26.32
CA ALA A 32 20.55 -19.39 -25.65
C ALA A 32 19.69 -20.15 -26.68
N ARG A 33 19.72 -21.50 -26.62
CA ARG A 33 18.85 -22.33 -27.48
C ARG A 33 17.37 -22.01 -27.21
N PRO A 34 16.53 -21.88 -28.27
CA PRO A 34 15.11 -21.66 -28.11
C PRO A 34 14.46 -22.73 -27.26
N VAL A 35 13.61 -22.33 -26.31
CA VAL A 35 12.84 -23.25 -25.48
C VAL A 35 11.91 -24.08 -26.37
N LEU A 36 11.87 -25.40 -26.18
CA LEU A 36 11.10 -26.35 -26.99
C LEU A 36 11.35 -26.27 -28.50
N GLY A 37 12.51 -25.73 -28.90
CA GLY A 37 12.86 -25.57 -30.32
C GLY A 37 12.05 -24.47 -31.05
N VAL A 38 11.28 -23.65 -30.34
CA VAL A 38 10.47 -22.58 -30.94
C VAL A 38 11.36 -21.40 -31.34
N VAL A 39 11.81 -21.37 -32.58
CA VAL A 39 12.60 -20.28 -33.15
C VAL A 39 11.73 -19.09 -33.58
N SER A 40 10.45 -19.34 -33.89
CA SER A 40 9.47 -18.31 -34.24
C SER A 40 8.10 -18.70 -33.72
N SER A 41 7.54 -17.90 -32.81
CA SER A 41 6.18 -18.03 -32.30
C SER A 41 5.15 -17.37 -33.23
N ALA A 42 3.87 -17.43 -32.90
CA ALA A 42 2.82 -16.69 -33.62
C ALA A 42 3.07 -15.16 -33.72
N LEU A 43 3.89 -14.61 -32.83
CA LEU A 43 4.32 -13.20 -32.84
C LEU A 43 5.69 -12.99 -33.54
N GLY A 44 6.21 -14.00 -34.23
CA GLY A 44 7.50 -13.90 -34.93
C GLY A 44 8.72 -13.88 -34.00
N ARG A 45 8.61 -14.22 -32.72
CA ARG A 45 9.69 -14.15 -31.73
C ARG A 45 10.09 -15.53 -31.24
N PRO A 46 11.40 -15.81 -31.01
CA PRO A 46 11.84 -17.07 -30.43
C PRO A 46 11.43 -17.15 -28.94
N TRP A 47 11.14 -18.35 -28.48
CA TRP A 47 10.96 -18.60 -27.06
C TRP A 47 12.31 -18.71 -26.39
N ARG A 48 12.53 -17.89 -25.37
CA ARG A 48 13.77 -17.87 -24.58
C ARG A 48 13.49 -18.23 -23.12
N PRO A 49 14.47 -18.86 -22.43
CA PRO A 49 14.34 -19.06 -20.98
C PRO A 49 14.16 -17.70 -20.29
N ARG A 50 13.31 -17.65 -19.29
CA ARG A 50 13.13 -16.45 -18.46
C ARG A 50 14.32 -16.25 -17.51
N LEU A 51 14.93 -17.33 -17.06
CA LEU A 51 16.06 -17.33 -16.14
C LEU A 51 17.37 -17.30 -16.95
N ASP A 52 18.28 -16.44 -16.54
CA ASP A 52 19.68 -16.50 -16.90
C ASP A 52 20.42 -17.53 -16.03
N LEU A 53 21.72 -17.65 -16.19
CA LEU A 53 22.54 -18.59 -15.42
C LEU A 53 22.44 -18.34 -13.90
N ALA A 54 22.43 -17.07 -13.48
CA ALA A 54 22.28 -16.70 -12.07
C ALA A 54 20.89 -17.08 -11.53
N GLY A 55 19.84 -16.91 -12.33
CA GLY A 55 18.47 -17.35 -12.02
C GLY A 55 18.35 -18.84 -11.91
N GLU A 56 18.99 -19.62 -12.78
CA GLU A 56 19.04 -21.09 -12.72
C GLU A 56 19.76 -21.56 -11.44
N THR A 57 20.90 -20.95 -11.10
CA THR A 57 21.64 -21.25 -9.86
C THR A 57 20.78 -20.94 -8.63
N ARG A 58 20.04 -19.82 -8.65
CA ARG A 58 19.12 -19.43 -7.58
C ARG A 58 17.97 -20.44 -7.45
N ALA A 59 17.39 -20.90 -8.56
CA ALA A 59 16.34 -21.90 -8.55
C ALA A 59 16.83 -23.21 -7.94
N LEU A 60 18.02 -23.66 -8.31
CA LEU A 60 18.64 -24.87 -7.74
C LEU A 60 18.86 -24.72 -6.23
N ALA A 61 19.39 -23.56 -5.77
CA ALA A 61 19.59 -23.29 -4.36
C ALA A 61 18.27 -23.33 -3.55
N ILE A 62 17.18 -22.77 -4.11
CA ILE A 62 15.84 -22.84 -3.50
C ILE A 62 15.37 -24.30 -3.41
N ALA A 63 15.50 -25.08 -4.49
CA ALA A 63 15.08 -26.48 -4.51
C ALA A 63 15.83 -27.31 -3.46
N GLN A 64 17.15 -27.13 -3.36
CA GLN A 64 17.99 -27.85 -2.41
C GLN A 64 17.72 -27.46 -0.94
N ALA A 65 17.57 -26.16 -0.68
CA ALA A 65 17.36 -25.65 0.69
C ALA A 65 15.98 -26.02 1.27
N HIS A 66 14.93 -26.10 0.42
CA HIS A 66 13.56 -26.26 0.89
C HIS A 66 12.87 -27.52 0.40
N GLY A 67 13.52 -28.33 -0.43
CA GLY A 67 12.90 -29.54 -1.01
C GLY A 67 11.74 -29.23 -1.97
N HIS A 68 11.70 -28.02 -2.54
CA HIS A 68 10.64 -27.63 -3.46
C HIS A 68 10.81 -28.27 -4.84
N PRO A 69 9.70 -28.57 -5.55
CA PRO A 69 9.76 -29.00 -6.94
C PRO A 69 10.50 -27.97 -7.81
N ASP A 70 11.24 -28.45 -8.84
CA ASP A 70 12.01 -27.61 -9.76
C ASP A 70 11.19 -26.46 -10.34
N ILE A 71 9.98 -26.74 -10.81
CA ILE A 71 9.12 -25.72 -11.42
C ILE A 71 8.76 -24.59 -10.42
N LEU A 72 8.49 -24.91 -9.16
CA LEU A 72 8.21 -23.92 -8.14
C LEU A 72 9.45 -23.07 -7.86
N SER A 73 10.60 -23.71 -7.72
CA SER A 73 11.88 -23.03 -7.47
C SER A 73 12.25 -22.07 -8.62
N ARG A 74 12.02 -22.47 -9.87
CA ARG A 74 12.19 -21.61 -11.06
C ARG A 74 11.23 -20.42 -11.06
N VAL A 75 9.97 -20.62 -10.70
CA VAL A 75 8.99 -19.54 -10.59
C VAL A 75 9.41 -18.54 -9.50
N LEU A 76 9.85 -19.02 -8.35
CA LEU A 76 10.34 -18.17 -7.26
C LEU A 76 11.58 -17.39 -7.67
N ALA A 77 12.59 -18.07 -8.26
CA ALA A 77 13.81 -17.44 -8.76
C ALA A 77 13.52 -16.36 -9.82
N GLY A 78 12.58 -16.64 -10.74
CA GLY A 78 12.14 -15.68 -11.76
C GLY A 78 11.38 -14.48 -11.21
N ARG A 79 11.00 -14.49 -9.93
CA ARG A 79 10.42 -13.39 -9.17
C ARG A 79 11.45 -12.69 -8.26
N GLY A 80 12.73 -13.04 -8.36
CA GLY A 80 13.78 -12.47 -7.53
C GLY A 80 13.88 -13.06 -6.12
N VAL A 81 13.10 -14.09 -5.81
CA VAL A 81 13.13 -14.77 -4.49
C VAL A 81 14.42 -15.58 -4.37
N THR A 82 15.07 -15.50 -3.21
CA THR A 82 16.28 -16.27 -2.87
C THR A 82 15.93 -17.45 -1.98
N HIS A 83 16.89 -18.35 -1.73
CA HIS A 83 16.67 -19.48 -0.80
C HIS A 83 16.35 -18.99 0.62
N ASP A 84 16.95 -17.88 1.08
CA ASP A 84 16.70 -17.32 2.41
C ASP A 84 15.28 -16.73 2.55
N THR A 85 14.71 -16.22 1.45
CA THR A 85 13.41 -15.53 1.46
C THR A 85 12.25 -16.40 0.98
N ALA A 86 12.53 -17.61 0.46
CA ALA A 86 11.52 -18.47 -0.18
C ALA A 86 10.39 -18.87 0.77
N ALA A 87 10.72 -19.30 1.99
CA ALA A 87 9.71 -19.69 2.98
C ALA A 87 8.79 -18.52 3.35
N GLN A 88 9.36 -17.34 3.60
CA GLN A 88 8.62 -16.13 3.92
C GLN A 88 7.79 -15.62 2.73
N TYR A 89 8.29 -15.79 1.50
CA TYR A 89 7.55 -15.43 0.30
C TYR A 89 6.31 -16.33 0.09
N LEU A 90 6.42 -17.62 0.40
CA LEU A 90 5.32 -18.59 0.24
C LEU A 90 4.28 -18.45 1.35
N ASP A 91 4.69 -18.25 2.60
CA ASP A 91 3.79 -17.98 3.74
C ASP A 91 4.21 -16.67 4.45
N PRO A 92 3.86 -15.52 3.88
CA PRO A 92 4.20 -14.23 4.48
C PRO A 92 3.34 -13.97 5.72
N THR A 93 3.99 -13.51 6.79
CA THR A 93 3.29 -13.05 8.00
C THR A 93 3.52 -11.57 8.21
N VAL A 94 2.47 -10.86 8.64
CA VAL A 94 2.56 -9.43 8.97
C VAL A 94 3.61 -9.21 10.05
N ARG A 95 3.62 -10.06 11.08
CA ARG A 95 4.59 -9.96 12.20
C ARG A 95 6.06 -10.02 11.75
N ALA A 96 6.36 -10.86 10.77
CA ALA A 96 7.75 -11.03 10.32
C ALA A 96 8.19 -9.97 9.30
N LEU A 97 7.23 -9.35 8.59
CA LEU A 97 7.50 -8.44 7.48
C LEU A 97 7.20 -6.97 7.80
N MET A 98 6.44 -6.69 8.86
CA MET A 98 6.16 -5.32 9.28
C MET A 98 7.37 -4.74 10.01
N PRO A 99 8.02 -3.71 9.46
CA PRO A 99 9.09 -3.01 10.18
C PRO A 99 8.50 -2.17 11.32
N GLU A 100 9.38 -1.57 12.10
CA GLU A 100 8.97 -0.59 13.11
C GLU A 100 8.29 0.60 12.44
N PRO A 101 7.01 0.93 12.77
CA PRO A 101 6.27 2.00 12.11
C PRO A 101 6.93 3.38 12.20
N PHE A 102 7.65 3.65 13.28
CA PHE A 102 8.35 4.92 13.50
C PHE A 102 9.56 5.13 12.58
N THR A 103 9.89 4.18 11.71
CA THR A 103 10.86 4.39 10.63
C THR A 103 10.36 5.31 9.53
N ILE A 104 9.02 5.47 9.40
CA ILE A 104 8.43 6.42 8.44
C ILE A 104 8.53 7.83 9.01
N GLN A 105 9.04 8.75 8.21
CA GLN A 105 9.16 10.16 8.60
C GLN A 105 7.79 10.78 8.92
N GLY A 106 7.75 11.62 9.95
CA GLY A 106 6.52 12.26 10.42
C GLY A 106 5.63 11.38 11.32
N MET A 107 5.89 10.07 11.41
CA MET A 107 5.08 9.14 12.19
C MET A 107 4.98 9.54 13.66
N GLU A 108 6.11 9.89 14.30
CA GLU A 108 6.13 10.26 15.73
C GLU A 108 5.23 11.46 16.02
N ALA A 109 5.35 12.52 15.22
CA ALA A 109 4.53 13.73 15.36
C ALA A 109 3.04 13.45 15.09
N ALA A 110 2.74 12.61 14.07
CA ALA A 110 1.37 12.22 13.75
C ALA A 110 0.73 11.43 14.89
N ILE A 111 1.43 10.43 15.43
CA ILE A 111 0.93 9.63 16.56
C ILE A 111 0.74 10.48 17.80
N ALA A 112 1.68 11.35 18.14
CA ALA A 112 1.55 12.26 19.27
C ALA A 112 0.32 13.19 19.12
N ARG A 113 0.03 13.69 17.91
CA ARG A 113 -1.12 14.54 17.63
C ARG A 113 -2.44 13.78 17.68
N LEU A 114 -2.48 12.56 17.08
CA LEU A 114 -3.67 11.70 17.11
C LEU A 114 -4.02 11.23 18.52
N VAL A 115 -3.03 10.83 19.32
CA VAL A 115 -3.24 10.45 20.73
C VAL A 115 -3.87 11.61 21.51
N ARG A 116 -3.34 12.83 21.39
CA ARG A 116 -3.93 14.00 22.03
C ARG A 116 -5.37 14.24 21.61
N ALA A 117 -5.67 14.13 20.32
CA ALA A 117 -7.03 14.31 19.81
C ALA A 117 -8.00 13.28 20.40
N ILE A 118 -7.61 12.01 20.43
CA ILE A 118 -8.43 10.92 20.97
C ILE A 118 -8.65 11.09 22.49
N GLU A 119 -7.59 11.38 23.24
CA GLU A 119 -7.69 11.57 24.71
C GLU A 119 -8.52 12.81 25.08
N ALA A 120 -8.47 13.86 24.27
CA ALA A 120 -9.26 15.07 24.46
C ALA A 120 -10.68 14.99 23.90
N GLY A 121 -11.04 13.93 23.16
CA GLY A 121 -12.33 13.81 22.50
C GLY A 121 -12.53 14.82 21.37
N GLU A 122 -11.46 15.26 20.71
CA GLU A 122 -11.52 16.17 19.56
C GLU A 122 -12.23 15.52 18.38
N THR A 123 -12.98 16.31 17.61
CA THR A 123 -13.56 15.84 16.34
C THR A 123 -12.49 15.78 15.27
N ILE A 124 -12.22 14.59 14.73
CA ILE A 124 -11.24 14.37 13.64
C ILE A 124 -11.98 14.30 12.32
N ALA A 125 -11.64 15.21 11.39
CA ALA A 125 -12.12 15.16 10.01
C ALA A 125 -11.17 14.31 9.16
N ILE A 126 -11.67 13.26 8.54
CA ILE A 126 -10.96 12.43 7.57
C ILE A 126 -11.33 12.94 6.18
N PHE A 127 -10.35 13.40 5.43
CA PHE A 127 -10.48 13.79 4.05
C PHE A 127 -9.81 12.70 3.19
N GLY A 128 -10.58 11.93 2.44
CA GLY A 128 -10.06 10.83 1.61
C GLY A 128 -10.13 11.13 0.13
N ASP A 129 -9.36 10.39 -0.68
CA ASP A 129 -9.55 10.38 -2.13
C ASP A 129 -10.79 9.56 -2.53
N TYR A 130 -11.28 9.76 -3.75
CA TYR A 130 -12.52 9.17 -4.29
C TYR A 130 -12.35 7.77 -4.87
N ASP A 131 -11.15 7.22 -4.90
CA ASP A 131 -10.88 5.89 -5.42
C ASP A 131 -10.90 4.80 -4.34
N VAL A 132 -10.50 3.57 -4.71
CA VAL A 132 -10.51 2.43 -3.77
C VAL A 132 -9.52 2.61 -2.63
N ASP A 133 -8.33 3.15 -2.91
CA ASP A 133 -7.31 3.32 -1.87
C ASP A 133 -7.74 4.40 -0.88
N GLY A 134 -8.23 5.54 -1.36
CA GLY A 134 -8.81 6.58 -0.52
C GLY A 134 -10.01 6.10 0.29
N ALA A 135 -10.94 5.39 -0.33
CA ALA A 135 -12.11 4.83 0.38
C ALA A 135 -11.72 3.80 1.46
N CYS A 136 -10.77 2.90 1.17
CA CYS A 136 -10.26 1.92 2.14
C CYS A 136 -9.45 2.61 3.26
N SER A 137 -8.65 3.60 2.94
CA SER A 137 -7.87 4.41 3.88
C SER A 137 -8.77 5.15 4.86
N ALA A 138 -9.79 5.84 4.33
CA ALA A 138 -10.78 6.53 5.15
C ALA A 138 -11.56 5.55 6.03
N ALA A 139 -12.02 4.42 5.48
CA ALA A 139 -12.76 3.42 6.23
C ALA A 139 -11.91 2.75 7.33
N LEU A 140 -10.63 2.49 7.06
CA LEU A 140 -9.70 1.90 8.02
C LEU A 140 -9.48 2.84 9.22
N LEU A 141 -9.14 4.11 8.96
CA LEU A 141 -8.92 5.10 10.01
C LEU A 141 -10.22 5.36 10.79
N ALA A 142 -11.33 5.55 10.09
CA ALA A 142 -12.63 5.78 10.71
C ALA A 142 -13.06 4.63 11.63
N SER A 143 -12.90 3.37 11.18
CA SER A 143 -13.22 2.20 12.00
C SER A 143 -12.38 2.16 13.29
N PHE A 144 -11.11 2.59 13.23
CA PHE A 144 -10.26 2.68 14.41
C PHE A 144 -10.72 3.79 15.36
N LEU A 145 -11.08 4.96 14.84
CA LEU A 145 -11.60 6.08 15.63
C LEU A 145 -12.94 5.71 16.29
N ASP A 146 -13.82 4.99 15.58
CA ASP A 146 -15.08 4.48 16.14
C ASP A 146 -14.83 3.53 17.31
N ALA A 147 -13.88 2.59 17.18
CA ALA A 147 -13.48 1.70 18.27
C ALA A 147 -12.91 2.50 19.46
N ALA A 148 -12.21 3.61 19.21
CA ALA A 148 -11.72 4.51 20.24
C ALA A 148 -12.82 5.44 20.82
N SER A 149 -14.05 5.40 20.27
CA SER A 149 -15.14 6.34 20.59
C SER A 149 -14.74 7.82 20.38
N CYS A 150 -13.90 8.08 19.39
CA CYS A 150 -13.47 9.42 19.01
C CYS A 150 -14.44 10.00 17.97
N PRO A 151 -14.99 11.21 18.18
CA PRO A 151 -15.85 11.86 17.19
C PRO A 151 -15.12 12.07 15.87
N ARG A 152 -15.80 11.77 14.77
CA ARG A 152 -15.22 11.93 13.44
C ARG A 152 -16.20 12.44 12.40
N LEU A 153 -15.64 13.10 11.38
CA LEU A 153 -16.31 13.45 10.12
C LEU A 153 -15.57 12.76 8.98
N ILE A 154 -16.26 12.50 7.89
CA ILE A 154 -15.64 11.98 6.65
C ILE A 154 -16.08 12.86 5.50
N HIS A 155 -15.13 13.30 4.69
CA HIS A 155 -15.38 13.98 3.43
C HIS A 155 -14.59 13.29 2.32
N ILE A 156 -15.29 12.90 1.27
CA ILE A 156 -14.71 12.41 0.02
C ILE A 156 -15.11 13.42 -1.06
N PRO A 157 -14.17 14.10 -1.72
CA PRO A 157 -14.50 15.15 -2.67
C PRO A 157 -15.16 14.59 -3.92
N ASP A 158 -16.06 15.36 -4.50
CA ASP A 158 -16.56 15.09 -5.82
C ASP A 158 -15.50 15.45 -6.87
N ARG A 159 -15.05 14.46 -7.63
CA ARG A 159 -13.99 14.63 -8.63
C ARG A 159 -14.28 15.72 -9.65
N ILE A 160 -15.54 15.88 -10.03
CA ILE A 160 -15.97 16.78 -11.11
C ILE A 160 -16.09 18.21 -10.59
N PHE A 161 -16.65 18.39 -9.39
CA PHE A 161 -16.95 19.71 -8.85
C PHE A 161 -15.87 20.25 -7.92
N GLU A 162 -15.20 19.36 -7.16
CA GLU A 162 -14.21 19.75 -6.15
C GLU A 162 -12.75 19.46 -6.60
N GLY A 163 -12.57 18.55 -7.54
CA GLY A 163 -11.24 18.14 -8.02
C GLY A 163 -10.58 17.08 -7.17
N TYR A 164 -9.25 17.01 -7.24
CA TYR A 164 -8.42 16.06 -6.49
C TYR A 164 -7.84 16.73 -5.24
N GLY A 165 -7.92 16.01 -4.11
CA GLY A 165 -7.31 16.42 -2.85
C GLY A 165 -8.08 17.49 -2.10
N PRO A 166 -7.58 17.90 -0.91
CA PRO A 166 -8.25 18.88 -0.08
C PRO A 166 -8.34 20.24 -0.76
N ASN A 167 -9.50 20.91 -0.57
CA ASN A 167 -9.77 22.24 -1.07
C ASN A 167 -10.27 23.15 0.05
N VAL A 168 -10.18 24.47 -0.17
CA VAL A 168 -10.50 25.48 0.85
C VAL A 168 -11.95 25.36 1.33
N ALA A 169 -12.90 25.21 0.41
CA ALA A 169 -14.33 25.17 0.75
C ALA A 169 -14.68 23.96 1.63
N ALA A 170 -14.12 22.78 1.31
CA ALA A 170 -14.31 21.59 2.11
C ALA A 170 -13.66 21.73 3.51
N ILE A 171 -12.51 22.35 3.60
CA ILE A 171 -11.82 22.62 4.88
C ILE A 171 -12.65 23.57 5.76
N GLU A 172 -13.19 24.64 5.20
CA GLU A 172 -14.07 25.57 5.91
C GLU A 172 -15.33 24.86 6.41
N MET A 173 -15.99 24.09 5.54
CA MET A 173 -17.16 23.30 5.91
C MET A 173 -16.86 22.32 7.05
N LEU A 174 -15.74 21.60 7.02
CA LEU A 174 -15.36 20.65 8.07
C LEU A 174 -15.05 21.40 9.39
N LYS A 175 -14.43 22.56 9.31
CA LYS A 175 -14.19 23.42 10.48
C LYS A 175 -15.50 23.91 11.10
N GLU A 176 -16.46 24.35 10.29
CA GLU A 176 -17.79 24.76 10.74
C GLU A 176 -18.57 23.61 11.40
N GLN A 177 -18.36 22.36 10.93
CA GLN A 177 -18.92 21.14 11.53
C GLN A 177 -18.21 20.74 12.84
N GLY A 178 -17.23 21.51 13.31
CA GLY A 178 -16.55 21.31 14.59
C GLY A 178 -15.26 20.48 14.52
N ALA A 179 -14.69 20.25 13.33
CA ALA A 179 -13.40 19.59 13.23
C ALA A 179 -12.30 20.39 13.95
N SER A 180 -11.47 19.68 14.72
CA SER A 180 -10.30 20.22 15.42
C SER A 180 -8.99 19.69 14.83
N LEU A 181 -9.04 18.58 14.12
CA LEU A 181 -7.91 17.98 13.42
C LEU A 181 -8.38 17.48 12.05
N LEU A 182 -7.67 17.84 10.99
CA LEU A 182 -7.84 17.33 9.64
C LEU A 182 -6.83 16.20 9.40
N VAL A 183 -7.30 15.05 8.91
CA VAL A 183 -6.43 13.95 8.48
C VAL A 183 -6.75 13.65 7.02
N CYS A 184 -5.83 14.03 6.12
CA CYS A 184 -5.91 13.67 4.71
C CYS A 184 -5.34 12.26 4.52
N VAL A 185 -6.06 11.40 3.81
CA VAL A 185 -5.63 10.03 3.48
C VAL A 185 -5.66 9.83 1.97
N ASP A 186 -4.58 9.29 1.41
CA ASP A 186 -4.41 9.07 -0.02
C ASP A 186 -4.41 10.36 -0.87
N CYS A 187 -4.14 11.47 -0.25
CA CYS A 187 -4.02 12.78 -0.88
C CYS A 187 -3.37 13.77 0.10
N GLY A 188 -3.02 14.95 -0.40
CA GLY A 188 -2.60 16.06 0.45
C GLY A 188 -1.12 16.38 0.41
N THR A 189 -0.24 15.47 -0.03
CA THR A 189 1.22 15.70 -0.06
C THR A 189 1.63 16.95 -0.88
N THR A 190 0.83 17.34 -1.87
CA THR A 190 1.08 18.52 -2.72
C THR A 190 0.11 19.68 -2.47
N SER A 191 -0.76 19.58 -1.47
CA SER A 191 -1.85 20.53 -1.22
C SER A 191 -1.42 21.73 -0.33
N HIS A 192 -0.46 22.52 -0.81
CA HIS A 192 0.15 23.61 -0.04
C HIS A 192 -0.87 24.66 0.41
N ASP A 193 -1.59 25.28 -0.52
CA ASP A 193 -2.51 26.39 -0.23
C ASP A 193 -3.69 25.95 0.66
N PRO A 194 -4.38 24.84 0.39
CA PRO A 194 -5.46 24.36 1.26
C PRO A 194 -4.98 24.04 2.69
N LEU A 195 -3.80 23.43 2.86
CA LEU A 195 -3.29 23.08 4.18
C LEU A 195 -2.75 24.31 4.94
N ALA A 196 -2.19 25.29 4.24
CA ALA A 196 -1.87 26.60 4.84
C ALA A 196 -3.15 27.32 5.30
N HIS A 197 -4.25 27.23 4.53
CA HIS A 197 -5.55 27.79 4.93
C HIS A 197 -6.11 27.07 6.17
N ALA A 198 -6.04 25.72 6.22
CA ALA A 198 -6.43 24.96 7.42
C ALA A 198 -5.70 25.46 8.67
N LYS A 199 -4.39 25.66 8.57
CA LYS A 199 -3.56 26.20 9.65
C LYS A 199 -4.00 27.60 10.06
N ALA A 200 -4.30 28.48 9.10
CA ALA A 200 -4.79 29.83 9.37
C ALA A 200 -6.14 29.84 10.12
N LEU A 201 -6.98 28.82 9.91
CA LEU A 201 -8.22 28.59 10.65
C LEU A 201 -8.02 27.92 12.02
N GLY A 202 -6.78 27.65 12.43
CA GLY A 202 -6.47 26.92 13.65
C GLY A 202 -6.91 25.46 13.61
N LEU A 203 -6.86 24.84 12.43
CA LEU A 203 -7.12 23.44 12.20
C LEU A 203 -5.79 22.75 11.92
N ASP A 204 -5.30 21.94 12.85
CA ASP A 204 -4.12 21.11 12.64
C ASP A 204 -4.36 20.12 11.52
N ALA A 205 -3.32 19.80 10.74
CA ALA A 205 -3.43 18.84 9.64
C ALA A 205 -2.37 17.74 9.71
N ILE A 206 -2.82 16.51 9.43
CA ILE A 206 -1.96 15.34 9.19
C ILE A 206 -2.25 14.85 7.76
N VAL A 207 -1.22 14.55 7.01
CA VAL A 207 -1.29 13.93 5.69
C VAL A 207 -0.72 12.52 5.79
N ILE A 208 -1.51 11.52 5.43
CA ILE A 208 -1.10 10.11 5.35
C ILE A 208 -1.26 9.69 3.89
N ASP A 209 -0.16 9.66 3.17
CA ASP A 209 -0.16 9.57 1.71
C ASP A 209 0.97 8.67 1.22
N HIS A 210 0.96 8.31 -0.06
CA HIS A 210 1.98 7.51 -0.71
C HIS A 210 2.41 8.06 -2.08
N HIS A 211 1.80 9.14 -2.53
CA HIS A 211 2.16 9.79 -3.79
C HIS A 211 3.57 10.39 -3.72
N GLN A 212 4.20 10.62 -4.88
CA GLN A 212 5.52 11.24 -4.95
C GLN A 212 5.51 12.61 -4.27
N ALA A 213 6.39 12.77 -3.29
CA ALA A 213 6.46 14.01 -2.53
C ALA A 213 7.40 15.03 -3.20
N PRO A 214 7.02 16.32 -3.21
CA PRO A 214 7.91 17.40 -3.64
C PRO A 214 9.03 17.64 -2.62
N GLU A 215 10.04 18.41 -3.02
CA GLU A 215 11.12 18.83 -2.11
C GLU A 215 10.60 19.66 -0.93
N VAL A 216 9.66 20.55 -1.20
CA VAL A 216 8.99 21.37 -0.17
C VAL A 216 7.65 20.74 0.17
N LEU A 217 7.46 20.37 1.42
CA LEU A 217 6.23 19.78 1.91
C LEU A 217 5.22 20.86 2.35
N PRO A 218 3.91 20.57 2.33
CA PRO A 218 2.90 21.49 2.84
C PRO A 218 3.01 21.68 4.36
N GLU A 219 2.39 22.75 4.87
CA GLU A 219 2.35 23.09 6.31
C GLU A 219 1.45 22.12 7.10
N ALA A 220 1.86 20.87 7.18
CA ALA A 220 1.16 19.79 7.88
C ALA A 220 2.17 18.75 8.42
N ILE A 221 1.70 17.85 9.27
CA ILE A 221 2.47 16.66 9.62
C ILE A 221 2.29 15.65 8.48
N VAL A 222 3.36 15.38 7.72
CA VAL A 222 3.30 14.51 6.54
C VAL A 222 3.93 13.15 6.85
N VAL A 223 3.12 12.10 6.83
CA VAL A 223 3.52 10.69 6.91
C VAL A 223 3.41 10.10 5.50
N ASN A 224 4.53 10.04 4.79
CA ASN A 224 4.58 9.55 3.42
C ASN A 224 5.95 8.91 3.16
N PRO A 225 6.03 7.60 2.88
CA PRO A 225 7.29 6.90 2.65
C PRO A 225 7.96 7.26 1.30
N ASN A 226 7.32 8.08 0.46
CA ASN A 226 7.89 8.62 -0.78
C ASN A 226 8.40 10.07 -0.62
N ARG A 227 8.55 10.57 0.62
CA ARG A 227 9.29 11.80 0.90
C ARG A 227 10.77 11.61 0.59
N LEU A 228 11.42 12.70 0.16
CA LEU A 228 12.85 12.66 -0.18
C LEU A 228 13.77 12.35 1.02
N ASP A 229 13.31 12.65 2.23
CA ASP A 229 14.02 12.42 3.49
C ASP A 229 13.60 11.12 4.20
N ASP A 230 12.68 10.33 3.64
CA ASP A 230 12.25 9.05 4.19
C ASP A 230 13.22 7.93 3.80
N LEU A 231 13.66 7.16 4.79
CA LEU A 231 14.58 6.03 4.62
C LEU A 231 13.96 4.69 5.03
N SER A 232 12.64 4.66 5.24
CA SER A 232 11.93 3.44 5.66
C SER A 232 11.98 2.31 4.63
N GLY A 233 12.18 2.65 3.35
CA GLY A 233 12.10 1.69 2.25
C GLY A 233 10.67 1.16 1.99
N LEU A 234 9.63 1.88 2.44
CA LEU A 234 8.23 1.48 2.34
C LEU A 234 7.45 2.21 1.23
N GLY A 235 8.14 2.92 0.34
CA GLY A 235 7.52 3.67 -0.76
C GLY A 235 6.66 2.83 -1.74
N GLN A 236 6.67 1.50 -1.61
CA GLN A 236 5.80 0.61 -2.38
C GLN A 236 4.42 0.39 -1.74
N LEU A 237 4.17 0.89 -0.52
CA LEU A 237 2.85 0.79 0.11
C LEU A 237 1.85 1.71 -0.61
N CYS A 238 0.61 1.25 -0.77
CA CYS A 238 -0.52 2.13 -1.06
C CYS A 238 -0.93 2.92 0.20
N ALA A 239 -1.78 3.94 0.06
CA ALA A 239 -2.16 4.78 1.20
C ALA A 239 -2.80 3.98 2.34
N ALA A 240 -3.67 3.01 2.06
CA ALA A 240 -4.24 2.14 3.10
C ALA A 240 -3.16 1.31 3.82
N GLY A 241 -2.06 0.96 3.14
CA GLY A 241 -0.90 0.33 3.75
C GLY A 241 -0.19 1.28 4.73
N VAL A 242 -0.02 2.55 4.36
CA VAL A 242 0.56 3.58 5.24
C VAL A 242 -0.38 3.89 6.41
N VAL A 243 -1.69 4.01 6.17
CA VAL A 243 -2.71 4.17 7.24
C VAL A 243 -2.67 2.98 8.20
N MET A 244 -2.47 1.75 7.72
CA MET A 244 -2.31 0.58 8.60
C MET A 244 -1.09 0.72 9.51
N MET A 245 0.04 1.22 9.00
CA MET A 245 1.24 1.50 9.82
C MET A 245 0.95 2.55 10.90
N VAL A 246 0.22 3.62 10.55
CA VAL A 246 -0.24 4.65 11.51
C VAL A 246 -1.15 4.03 12.56
N VAL A 247 -2.14 3.24 12.18
CA VAL A 247 -3.09 2.59 13.09
C VAL A 247 -2.40 1.60 14.03
N VAL A 248 -1.40 0.85 13.55
CA VAL A 248 -0.58 -0.04 14.40
C VAL A 248 0.20 0.76 15.44
N ALA A 249 0.88 1.85 15.02
CA ALA A 249 1.63 2.71 15.93
C ALA A 249 0.71 3.40 16.96
N LEU A 250 -0.44 3.91 16.51
CA LEU A 250 -1.44 4.56 17.33
C LEU A 250 -2.04 3.59 18.37
N ASN A 251 -2.40 2.38 17.95
CA ASN A 251 -2.90 1.35 18.85
C ASN A 251 -1.86 0.97 19.92
N ARG A 252 -0.57 0.88 19.54
CA ARG A 252 0.52 0.65 20.50
C ARG A 252 0.60 1.79 21.52
N ALA A 253 0.65 3.04 21.07
CA ALA A 253 0.74 4.20 21.94
C ALA A 253 -0.46 4.32 22.91
N LEU A 254 -1.67 4.02 22.44
CA LEU A 254 -2.87 4.00 23.28
C LEU A 254 -2.86 2.84 24.29
N ARG A 255 -2.34 1.66 23.92
CA ARG A 255 -2.16 0.52 24.85
C ARG A 255 -1.17 0.86 25.96
N GLU A 256 -0.04 1.45 25.63
CA GLU A 256 0.97 1.88 26.61
C GLU A 256 0.44 2.89 27.62
N ARG A 257 -0.56 3.69 27.23
CA ARG A 257 -1.27 4.66 28.08
C ARG A 257 -2.44 4.07 28.84
N GLY A 258 -2.73 2.77 28.67
CA GLY A 258 -3.88 2.12 29.32
C GLY A 258 -5.24 2.61 28.80
N PHE A 259 -5.30 3.13 27.59
CA PHE A 259 -6.53 3.71 27.00
C PHE A 259 -7.65 2.69 26.79
N TRP A 260 -7.32 1.41 26.60
CA TRP A 260 -8.26 0.34 26.30
C TRP A 260 -8.73 -0.37 27.58
N PRO A 261 -9.90 -0.01 28.18
CA PRO A 261 -10.44 -0.74 29.32
C PRO A 261 -11.02 -2.09 28.89
N SER A 262 -11.19 -3.01 29.82
CA SER A 262 -11.76 -4.34 29.55
C SER A 262 -13.16 -4.32 28.93
N SER A 263 -13.94 -3.26 29.18
CA SER A 263 -15.27 -3.05 28.59
C SER A 263 -15.24 -2.58 27.14
N ARG A 264 -14.10 -2.08 26.69
CA ARG A 264 -13.86 -1.62 25.31
C ARG A 264 -12.46 -2.06 24.90
N PRO A 265 -12.28 -3.31 24.47
CA PRO A 265 -11.00 -3.84 24.08
C PRO A 265 -10.48 -3.16 22.79
N ALA A 266 -9.15 -3.13 22.64
CA ALA A 266 -8.55 -2.65 21.39
C ALA A 266 -9.07 -3.44 20.18
N PRO A 267 -9.26 -2.79 19.01
CA PRO A 267 -9.76 -3.45 17.82
C PRO A 267 -8.78 -4.51 17.30
N ASP A 268 -9.33 -5.55 16.65
CA ASP A 268 -8.52 -6.53 15.90
C ASP A 268 -8.07 -5.92 14.57
N LEU A 269 -6.81 -5.49 14.52
CA LEU A 269 -6.22 -4.91 13.32
C LEU A 269 -6.01 -5.92 12.19
N LEU A 270 -5.93 -7.22 12.50
CA LEU A 270 -5.78 -8.25 11.46
C LEU A 270 -7.09 -8.44 10.69
N ALA A 271 -8.23 -8.23 11.32
CA ALA A 271 -9.52 -8.24 10.64
C ALA A 271 -9.63 -7.11 9.61
N ALA A 272 -9.03 -5.93 9.89
CA ALA A 272 -9.03 -4.78 8.99
C ALA A 272 -8.09 -4.92 7.77
N LEU A 273 -7.30 -6.00 7.69
CA LEU A 273 -6.47 -6.28 6.52
C LEU A 273 -7.29 -6.58 5.25
N ASP A 274 -8.58 -6.87 5.37
CA ASP A 274 -9.49 -6.97 4.24
C ASP A 274 -9.53 -5.68 3.40
N LEU A 275 -9.56 -4.51 4.05
CA LEU A 275 -9.49 -3.20 3.41
C LEU A 275 -8.11 -2.95 2.79
N VAL A 276 -7.04 -3.23 3.53
CA VAL A 276 -5.67 -3.03 3.04
C VAL A 276 -5.37 -3.91 1.83
N ALA A 277 -5.85 -5.16 1.83
CA ALA A 277 -5.69 -6.05 0.67
C ALA A 277 -6.43 -5.53 -0.57
N LEU A 278 -7.65 -5.04 -0.38
CA LEU A 278 -8.45 -4.48 -1.48
C LEU A 278 -7.75 -3.26 -2.08
N ALA A 279 -7.33 -2.32 -1.24
CA ALA A 279 -6.59 -1.13 -1.64
C ALA A 279 -5.28 -1.46 -2.36
N THR A 280 -4.42 -2.29 -1.74
CA THR A 280 -3.11 -2.68 -2.30
C THR A 280 -3.22 -3.27 -3.71
N VAL A 281 -4.25 -4.10 -3.95
CA VAL A 281 -4.47 -4.71 -5.27
C VAL A 281 -5.08 -3.73 -6.25
N ALA A 282 -6.03 -2.89 -5.82
CA ALA A 282 -6.71 -1.93 -6.68
C ALA A 282 -5.77 -0.80 -7.13
N ASP A 283 -4.86 -0.37 -6.26
CA ASP A 283 -3.82 0.63 -6.55
C ASP A 283 -2.62 0.04 -7.33
N VAL A 284 -2.69 -1.26 -7.69
CA VAL A 284 -1.65 -1.96 -8.47
C VAL A 284 -0.28 -1.96 -7.76
N ALA A 285 -0.26 -1.83 -6.44
CA ALA A 285 0.96 -1.85 -5.65
C ALA A 285 1.70 -3.19 -5.78
N PRO A 286 3.04 -3.23 -5.80
CA PRO A 286 3.82 -4.46 -5.97
C PRO A 286 3.54 -5.47 -4.83
N LEU A 287 3.17 -6.71 -5.18
CA LEU A 287 2.86 -7.76 -4.19
C LEU A 287 4.14 -8.44 -3.67
N THR A 288 5.03 -7.65 -3.09
CA THR A 288 6.29 -8.07 -2.46
C THR A 288 6.31 -7.68 -0.99
N GLY A 289 7.19 -8.28 -0.19
CA GLY A 289 7.39 -7.89 1.21
C GLY A 289 6.09 -7.77 2.01
N LEU A 290 5.92 -6.63 2.66
CA LEU A 290 4.77 -6.34 3.51
C LEU A 290 3.44 -6.28 2.73
N ASN A 291 3.42 -5.72 1.50
CA ASN A 291 2.23 -5.72 0.64
C ASN A 291 1.71 -7.14 0.38
N ARG A 292 2.64 -8.08 0.13
CA ARG A 292 2.27 -9.47 -0.05
C ARG A 292 1.63 -10.07 1.22
N ALA A 293 2.18 -9.75 2.40
CA ALA A 293 1.61 -10.20 3.67
C ALA A 293 0.21 -9.61 3.90
N PHE A 294 0.02 -8.33 3.64
CA PHE A 294 -1.27 -7.68 3.75
C PHE A 294 -2.30 -8.34 2.83
N VAL A 295 -1.96 -8.58 1.57
CA VAL A 295 -2.89 -9.20 0.62
C VAL A 295 -3.20 -10.65 1.00
N VAL A 296 -2.20 -11.46 1.37
CA VAL A 296 -2.43 -12.87 1.75
C VAL A 296 -3.30 -12.97 3.01
N LYS A 297 -3.00 -12.18 4.04
CA LYS A 297 -3.78 -12.22 5.30
C LYS A 297 -5.13 -11.52 5.14
N GLY A 298 -5.22 -10.43 4.38
CA GLY A 298 -6.47 -9.73 4.09
C GLY A 298 -7.44 -10.56 3.25
N LEU A 299 -6.97 -11.33 2.28
CA LEU A 299 -7.81 -12.32 1.59
C LEU A 299 -8.35 -13.39 2.56
N GLY A 300 -7.56 -13.76 3.58
CA GLY A 300 -8.00 -14.62 4.66
C GLY A 300 -9.13 -13.98 5.49
N ALA A 301 -8.96 -12.73 5.89
CA ALA A 301 -9.97 -11.95 6.62
C ALA A 301 -11.25 -11.79 5.80
N MET A 302 -11.13 -11.47 4.50
CA MET A 302 -12.26 -11.31 3.59
C MET A 302 -13.10 -12.59 3.42
N ARG A 303 -12.48 -13.78 3.52
CA ARG A 303 -13.18 -15.06 3.48
C ARG A 303 -14.15 -15.24 4.66
N ALA A 304 -13.88 -14.62 5.79
CA ALA A 304 -14.77 -14.67 6.96
C ALA A 304 -16.06 -13.88 6.75
N ARG A 305 -16.14 -13.01 5.72
CA ARG A 305 -17.33 -12.20 5.36
C ARG A 305 -17.86 -11.39 6.54
N ALA A 306 -16.97 -10.95 7.43
CA ALA A 306 -17.35 -10.24 8.66
C ALA A 306 -17.74 -8.77 8.42
N ARG A 307 -17.31 -8.17 7.30
CA ARG A 307 -17.65 -6.79 6.93
C ARG A 307 -18.85 -6.78 5.99
N PRO A 308 -20.02 -6.23 6.43
CA PRO A 308 -21.25 -6.25 5.62
C PRO A 308 -21.05 -5.62 4.23
N GLY A 309 -20.35 -4.48 4.13
CA GLY A 309 -20.11 -3.80 2.87
C GLY A 309 -19.32 -4.63 1.86
N LEU A 310 -18.23 -5.28 2.29
CA LEU A 310 -17.47 -6.17 1.40
C LEU A 310 -18.27 -7.43 1.04
N THR A 311 -19.04 -7.96 1.99
CA THR A 311 -19.92 -9.10 1.75
C THR A 311 -20.97 -8.79 0.67
N ALA A 312 -21.65 -7.66 0.79
CA ALA A 312 -22.63 -7.20 -0.20
C ALA A 312 -21.99 -6.99 -1.59
N LEU A 313 -20.76 -6.44 -1.63
CA LEU A 313 -20.06 -6.22 -2.88
C LEU A 313 -19.63 -7.54 -3.56
N LEU A 314 -19.18 -8.54 -2.77
CA LEU A 314 -18.87 -9.88 -3.24
C LEU A 314 -20.13 -10.56 -3.82
N ASP A 315 -21.28 -10.42 -3.16
CA ASP A 315 -22.56 -10.98 -3.60
C ASP A 315 -23.07 -10.31 -4.88
N CYS A 316 -23.02 -8.98 -5.00
CA CYS A 316 -23.30 -8.26 -6.23
C CYS A 316 -22.39 -8.69 -7.39
N ALA A 317 -21.11 -8.97 -7.09
CA ALA A 317 -20.16 -9.49 -8.07
C ALA A 317 -20.39 -10.98 -8.39
N ARG A 318 -21.37 -11.65 -7.74
CA ARG A 318 -21.70 -13.08 -7.87
C ARG A 318 -20.49 -13.99 -7.60
N LEU A 319 -19.64 -13.62 -6.65
CA LEU A 319 -18.45 -14.38 -6.32
C LEU A 319 -18.80 -15.51 -5.34
N ASN A 320 -18.85 -16.74 -5.89
CA ASN A 320 -19.19 -17.95 -5.13
C ASN A 320 -17.94 -18.76 -4.72
N GLU A 321 -16.75 -18.26 -4.98
CA GLU A 321 -15.47 -18.88 -4.62
C GLU A 321 -14.67 -17.97 -3.66
N PRO A 322 -13.63 -18.49 -2.98
CA PRO A 322 -12.78 -17.67 -2.14
C PRO A 322 -12.16 -16.51 -2.90
N PRO A 323 -12.16 -15.27 -2.33
CA PRO A 323 -11.57 -14.11 -2.98
C PRO A 323 -10.10 -14.34 -3.33
N ARG A 324 -9.69 -13.82 -4.49
CA ARG A 324 -8.31 -13.83 -5.01
C ARG A 324 -7.93 -12.41 -5.44
N PRO A 325 -6.64 -12.08 -5.62
CA PRO A 325 -6.24 -10.75 -6.08
C PRO A 325 -6.95 -10.30 -7.36
N TYR A 326 -7.19 -11.21 -8.32
CA TYR A 326 -7.96 -10.91 -9.53
C TYR A 326 -9.34 -10.32 -9.21
N HIS A 327 -10.05 -10.86 -8.22
CA HIS A 327 -11.39 -10.38 -7.86
C HIS A 327 -11.34 -8.98 -7.26
N LEU A 328 -10.30 -8.67 -6.47
CA LEU A 328 -10.12 -7.35 -5.88
C LEU A 328 -9.88 -6.30 -6.98
N GLY A 329 -8.95 -6.55 -7.89
CA GLY A 329 -8.57 -5.61 -8.92
C GLY A 329 -9.56 -5.47 -10.08
N PHE A 330 -10.29 -6.55 -10.43
CA PHE A 330 -11.13 -6.56 -11.64
C PHE A 330 -12.64 -6.68 -11.38
N LEU A 331 -13.06 -7.06 -10.16
CA LEU A 331 -14.47 -7.12 -9.81
C LEU A 331 -14.86 -6.09 -8.75
N LEU A 332 -14.16 -6.04 -7.60
CA LEU A 332 -14.54 -5.16 -6.50
C LEU A 332 -14.08 -3.72 -6.72
N GLY A 333 -12.80 -3.52 -7.04
CA GLY A 333 -12.22 -2.20 -7.25
C GLY A 333 -12.96 -1.37 -8.28
N PRO A 334 -13.26 -1.87 -9.50
CA PRO A 334 -14.00 -1.11 -10.51
C PRO A 334 -15.39 -0.64 -10.08
N ARG A 335 -16.08 -1.39 -9.18
CA ARG A 335 -17.38 -1.00 -8.63
C ARG A 335 -17.28 0.18 -7.69
N ILE A 336 -16.31 0.15 -6.76
CA ILE A 336 -16.04 1.28 -5.85
C ILE A 336 -15.64 2.52 -6.66
N ASN A 337 -14.69 2.37 -7.59
CA ASN A 337 -14.22 3.47 -8.44
C ASN A 337 -15.33 4.08 -9.31
N ALA A 338 -16.40 3.34 -9.62
CA ALA A 338 -17.51 3.87 -10.39
C ALA A 338 -18.27 4.97 -9.64
N GLY A 339 -18.36 4.88 -8.30
CA GLY A 339 -18.94 5.95 -7.47
C GLY A 339 -18.23 7.28 -7.67
N GLY A 340 -16.91 7.30 -7.62
CA GLY A 340 -16.10 8.51 -7.81
C GLY A 340 -16.00 9.02 -9.25
N ARG A 341 -16.49 8.25 -10.25
CA ARG A 341 -16.42 8.64 -11.67
C ARG A 341 -17.73 9.23 -12.20
N ILE A 342 -18.87 8.67 -11.83
CA ILE A 342 -20.18 9.01 -12.40
C ILE A 342 -21.31 9.08 -11.36
N GLY A 343 -21.00 9.02 -10.05
CA GLY A 343 -21.97 9.00 -8.96
C GLY A 343 -21.51 9.79 -7.74
N ASP A 344 -22.00 9.41 -6.56
CA ASP A 344 -21.56 9.94 -5.26
C ASP A 344 -20.21 9.29 -4.88
N ALA A 345 -19.14 10.08 -4.85
CA ALA A 345 -17.80 9.64 -4.52
C ALA A 345 -17.69 9.01 -3.11
N SER A 346 -18.58 9.41 -2.18
CA SER A 346 -18.59 8.89 -0.81
C SER A 346 -19.14 7.47 -0.69
N LEU A 347 -19.80 6.93 -1.73
CA LEU A 347 -20.44 5.60 -1.67
C LEU A 347 -19.45 4.48 -1.34
N GLY A 348 -18.20 4.56 -1.83
CA GLY A 348 -17.17 3.59 -1.52
C GLY A 348 -16.87 3.52 -0.02
N ALA A 349 -16.56 4.65 0.59
CA ALA A 349 -16.28 4.74 2.02
C ALA A 349 -17.52 4.40 2.87
N LYS A 350 -18.71 4.87 2.49
CA LYS A 350 -19.99 4.52 3.14
C LYS A 350 -20.24 3.03 3.15
N LEU A 351 -20.05 2.36 2.00
CA LEU A 351 -20.20 0.91 1.89
C LEU A 351 -19.26 0.17 2.84
N LEU A 352 -17.97 0.54 2.83
CA LEU A 352 -16.95 -0.15 3.62
C LEU A 352 -17.12 0.05 5.13
N LEU A 353 -17.80 1.11 5.54
CA LEU A 353 -18.13 1.45 6.93
C LEU A 353 -19.50 0.95 7.39
N SER A 354 -20.41 0.62 6.47
CA SER A 354 -21.75 0.18 6.83
C SER A 354 -21.70 -1.08 7.71
N THR A 355 -22.42 -1.02 8.83
CA THR A 355 -22.63 -2.14 9.74
C THR A 355 -24.01 -2.78 9.55
N ASP A 356 -24.89 -2.14 8.77
CA ASP A 356 -26.23 -2.64 8.42
C ASP A 356 -26.16 -3.40 7.10
N PRO A 357 -26.47 -4.71 7.07
CA PRO A 357 -26.46 -5.51 5.84
C PRO A 357 -27.41 -5.01 4.76
N ASP A 358 -28.58 -4.46 5.13
CA ASP A 358 -29.57 -3.97 4.16
C ASP A 358 -29.09 -2.65 3.51
N GLU A 359 -28.51 -1.76 4.28
CA GLU A 359 -27.83 -0.56 3.75
C GLU A 359 -26.67 -0.94 2.84
N ALA A 360 -25.81 -1.84 3.28
CA ALA A 360 -24.68 -2.33 2.50
C ALA A 360 -25.12 -2.93 1.15
N ALA A 361 -26.19 -3.72 1.16
CA ALA A 361 -26.75 -4.30 -0.07
C ALA A 361 -27.25 -3.22 -1.04
N ARG A 362 -27.94 -2.18 -0.54
CA ARG A 362 -28.42 -1.06 -1.37
C ARG A 362 -27.26 -0.28 -2.00
N ILE A 363 -26.24 0.05 -1.22
CA ILE A 363 -25.07 0.79 -1.72
C ILE A 363 -24.29 -0.07 -2.72
N ALA A 364 -24.08 -1.36 -2.44
CA ALA A 364 -23.39 -2.26 -3.35
C ALA A 364 -24.12 -2.42 -4.70
N ALA A 365 -25.47 -2.49 -4.68
CA ALA A 365 -26.27 -2.55 -5.88
C ALA A 365 -26.16 -1.24 -6.72
N GLU A 366 -26.11 -0.09 -6.06
CA GLU A 366 -25.91 1.20 -6.73
C GLU A 366 -24.52 1.29 -7.37
N LEU A 367 -23.47 0.88 -6.68
CA LEU A 367 -22.11 0.83 -7.23
C LEU A 367 -22.00 -0.16 -8.42
N ASP A 368 -22.72 -1.29 -8.39
CA ASP A 368 -22.77 -2.23 -9.52
C ASP A 368 -23.49 -1.63 -10.73
N ARG A 369 -24.58 -0.90 -10.49
CA ARG A 369 -25.30 -0.14 -11.53
C ARG A 369 -24.39 0.90 -12.17
N LEU A 370 -23.73 1.76 -11.38
CA LEU A 370 -22.79 2.77 -11.86
C LEU A 370 -21.63 2.15 -12.64
N ASN A 371 -21.06 1.03 -12.15
CA ASN A 371 -20.01 0.33 -12.87
C ASN A 371 -20.48 -0.26 -14.21
N SER A 372 -21.74 -0.67 -14.31
CA SER A 372 -22.34 -1.13 -15.56
C SER A 372 -22.55 0.02 -16.55
N GLU A 373 -23.00 1.17 -16.08
CA GLU A 373 -23.15 2.39 -16.90
C GLU A 373 -21.78 2.89 -17.41
N ARG A 374 -20.78 2.94 -16.54
CA ARG A 374 -19.42 3.29 -16.95
C ARG A 374 -18.91 2.45 -18.12
N ARG A 375 -19.15 1.11 -18.06
CA ARG A 375 -18.71 0.18 -19.13
C ARG A 375 -19.43 0.38 -20.46
N LEU A 376 -20.59 1.01 -20.46
CA LEU A 376 -21.32 1.34 -21.70
C LEU A 376 -20.76 2.60 -22.36
N VAL A 377 -20.08 3.46 -21.61
CA VAL A 377 -19.51 4.72 -22.09
C VAL A 377 -18.06 4.54 -22.55
N GLU A 378 -17.30 3.63 -21.95
CA GLU A 378 -15.92 3.25 -22.33
C GLU A 378 -15.91 2.26 -23.52
#